data_0dec4723d245c960032c39a9f7d9176b
#
_entry.id   0dec4723d245c960032c39a9f7d9176b
#
_cell.length_a   1.000
_cell.length_b   1.000
_cell.length_c   1.000
_cell.angle_alpha   90.00
_cell.angle_beta   90.00
_cell.angle_gamma   90.00
#
_symmetry.space_group_name_H-M   'P 1'
#
loop_
_entity.id
_entity.type
_entity.pdbx_description
1 polymer ?
#
loop_
_entity_poly.entity_id
_entity_poly.type
_entity_poly.pdbx_seq_one_letter_code
_entity_poly.pdbx_strand_id
1 'polypeptide(L)'
;MRTQMPKSFKGRVVLPKVEARNGWHSRGYFPHFDGDGVTQHVSFHLFDSLPQSVLARWREELRIRPQNEAELEWRKRIQDFLDSGYGCCFLSDHRLAEVVESALLHFDGQRYLLHAWCVMPNHVHTLFTPAAEFKMSKILHSWKSFAAHECNNLLQRSGRFWAREPFDRYIRNERHFRNALAYIEDNPVKAGLCEKPEDWLWSSARRARVVGTHASGVLARHET
;
A
#
# COMPACT_ATOMS: atom_id res chain seq x y z
N MET A 1 14.17 10.10 25.50
CA MET A 1 12.89 10.80 25.70
C MET A 1 11.80 9.98 25.05
N ARG A 2 10.87 9.40 25.79
CA ARG A 2 9.70 8.68 25.24
C ARG A 2 8.72 9.73 24.73
N THR A 3 8.62 9.90 23.42
CA THR A 3 7.61 10.76 22.78
C THR A 3 6.25 10.12 23.02
N GLN A 4 5.38 10.79 23.76
CA GLN A 4 4.00 10.34 23.95
C GLN A 4 3.28 10.29 22.60
N MET A 5 2.70 9.15 22.27
CA MET A 5 1.83 8.97 21.11
C MET A 5 0.71 10.02 21.12
N PRO A 6 0.40 10.65 19.98
CA PRO A 6 -0.74 11.57 19.89
C PRO A 6 -2.02 10.84 20.29
N LYS A 7 -2.86 11.49 21.10
CA LYS A 7 -4.09 10.90 21.68
C LYS A 7 -5.14 10.40 20.66
N SER A 8 -4.93 10.65 19.36
CA SER A 8 -5.82 10.24 18.26
C SER A 8 -5.63 8.80 17.76
N PHE A 9 -4.52 8.13 18.09
CA PHE A 9 -4.21 6.78 17.63
C PHE A 9 -4.58 5.71 18.67
N LYS A 10 -5.86 5.48 18.90
CA LYS A 10 -6.34 4.32 19.65
C LYS A 10 -6.83 3.22 18.71
N GLY A 11 -5.97 2.66 17.86
CA GLY A 11 -6.18 1.39 17.13
C GLY A 11 -7.54 1.19 16.41
N ARG A 12 -8.31 2.27 16.19
CA ARG A 12 -9.67 2.20 15.65
C ARG A 12 -9.64 2.60 14.18
N VAL A 13 -10.18 1.73 13.33
CA VAL A 13 -10.47 2.07 11.91
C VAL A 13 -11.36 3.31 11.87
N VAL A 14 -10.89 4.37 11.23
CA VAL A 14 -11.67 5.59 11.03
C VAL A 14 -12.45 5.43 9.72
N LEU A 15 -13.76 5.25 9.85
CA LEU A 15 -14.67 5.18 8.71
C LEU A 15 -15.10 6.59 8.29
N PRO A 16 -15.26 6.87 6.99
CA PRO A 16 -15.73 8.16 6.52
C PRO A 16 -17.13 8.45 7.05
N LYS A 17 -17.36 9.66 7.58
CA LYS A 17 -18.72 10.16 7.79
C LYS A 17 -19.37 10.39 6.42
N VAL A 18 -20.66 10.07 6.31
CA VAL A 18 -21.44 10.12 5.04
C VAL A 18 -21.42 11.51 4.36
N GLU A 19 -21.00 12.56 5.06
CA GLU A 19 -20.93 13.94 4.57
C GLU A 19 -19.62 14.32 3.87
N ALA A 20 -18.69 13.40 3.68
CA ALA A 20 -17.38 13.70 3.05
C ALA A 20 -17.51 14.00 1.54
N ARG A 21 -18.24 15.07 1.19
CA ARG A 21 -18.25 15.64 -0.16
C ARG A 21 -16.97 16.43 -0.49
N ASN A 22 -16.22 16.83 0.51
CA ASN A 22 -14.99 17.60 0.38
C ASN A 22 -13.78 16.69 0.55
N GLY A 23 -13.04 16.42 -0.48
CA GLY A 23 -11.84 15.56 -0.46
C GLY A 23 -11.56 14.86 -1.78
N TRP A 24 -12.52 14.92 -2.69
CA TRP A 24 -12.33 14.36 -4.04
C TRP A 24 -11.55 15.32 -4.93
N HIS A 25 -10.49 14.82 -5.53
CA HIS A 25 -9.73 15.53 -6.55
C HIS A 25 -9.25 14.55 -7.62
N SER A 26 -9.06 15.04 -8.85
CA SER A 26 -8.46 14.27 -9.94
C SER A 26 -7.14 14.91 -10.33
N ARG A 27 -6.09 14.10 -10.48
CA ARG A 27 -4.77 14.54 -10.95
C ARG A 27 -4.41 13.93 -12.31
N GLY A 28 -5.35 13.26 -12.95
CA GLY A 28 -5.16 12.60 -14.23
C GLY A 28 -6.26 11.61 -14.56
N TYR A 29 -6.09 10.34 -14.24
CA TYR A 29 -6.99 9.28 -14.69
C TYR A 29 -8.01 8.81 -13.66
N PHE A 30 -7.76 9.08 -12.37
CA PHE A 30 -8.59 8.59 -11.28
C PHE A 30 -9.04 9.70 -10.34
N PRO A 31 -10.27 9.58 -9.80
CA PRO A 31 -10.66 10.37 -8.65
C PRO A 31 -9.92 9.85 -7.42
N HIS A 32 -9.20 10.73 -6.75
CA HIS A 32 -8.52 10.48 -5.49
C HIS A 32 -9.35 11.05 -4.35
N PHE A 33 -9.37 10.37 -3.21
CA PHE A 33 -10.04 10.85 -2.01
C PHE A 33 -8.99 11.14 -0.92
N ASP A 34 -8.80 12.41 -0.57
CA ASP A 34 -7.87 12.87 0.47
C ASP A 34 -8.67 13.43 1.67
N GLY A 35 -9.56 12.60 2.23
CA GLY A 35 -10.31 12.93 3.44
C GLY A 35 -9.48 12.76 4.70
N ASP A 36 -9.59 13.72 5.63
CA ASP A 36 -8.82 13.74 6.87
C ASP A 36 -9.12 12.50 7.73
N GLY A 37 -8.07 11.77 8.10
CA GLY A 37 -8.14 10.61 8.99
C GLY A 37 -8.92 9.40 8.44
N VAL A 38 -9.20 9.33 7.14
CA VAL A 38 -9.92 8.20 6.53
C VAL A 38 -8.94 7.11 6.12
N THR A 39 -9.24 5.87 6.51
CA THR A 39 -8.42 4.71 6.13
C THR A 39 -8.43 4.52 4.62
N GLN A 40 -7.25 4.35 4.04
CA GLN A 40 -7.02 4.21 2.61
C GLN A 40 -6.28 2.90 2.31
N HIS A 41 -6.72 2.18 1.27
CA HIS A 41 -5.93 1.20 0.57
C HIS A 41 -5.26 1.90 -0.61
N VAL A 42 -3.94 1.92 -0.63
CA VAL A 42 -3.16 2.59 -1.67
C VAL A 42 -2.15 1.61 -2.24
N SER A 43 -2.07 1.56 -3.58
CA SER A 43 -0.98 0.88 -4.29
C SER A 43 -0.24 1.84 -5.21
N PHE A 44 1.07 1.68 -5.29
CA PHE A 44 1.94 2.44 -6.19
C PHE A 44 2.99 1.51 -6.78
N HIS A 45 3.39 1.76 -8.00
CA HIS A 45 4.18 0.82 -8.80
C HIS A 45 5.41 1.48 -9.44
N LEU A 46 6.38 0.66 -9.88
CA LEU A 46 7.55 1.12 -10.62
C LEU A 46 7.14 1.77 -11.94
N PHE A 47 7.96 2.69 -12.42
CA PHE A 47 7.63 3.57 -13.56
C PHE A 47 7.32 2.83 -14.87
N ASP A 48 7.88 1.65 -15.07
CA ASP A 48 7.80 0.84 -16.29
C ASP A 48 6.92 -0.42 -16.14
N SER A 49 6.40 -0.69 -14.94
CA SER A 49 5.60 -1.89 -14.67
C SER A 49 4.21 -1.87 -15.33
N LEU A 50 3.78 -0.73 -15.85
CA LEU A 50 2.49 -0.58 -16.54
C LEU A 50 2.64 0.34 -17.77
N PRO A 51 2.89 -0.22 -18.97
CA PRO A 51 3.10 0.56 -20.17
C PRO A 51 1.89 1.39 -20.60
N GLN A 52 2.13 2.62 -21.03
CA GLN A 52 1.06 3.52 -21.47
C GLN A 52 0.25 2.97 -22.65
N SER A 53 0.87 2.20 -23.54
CA SER A 53 0.18 1.51 -24.65
C SER A 53 -0.87 0.51 -24.16
N VAL A 54 -0.57 -0.22 -23.07
CA VAL A 54 -1.51 -1.15 -22.45
C VAL A 54 -2.69 -0.37 -21.85
N LEU A 55 -2.42 0.71 -21.13
CA LEU A 55 -3.46 1.57 -20.57
C LEU A 55 -4.34 2.20 -21.64
N ALA A 56 -3.75 2.68 -22.74
CA ALA A 56 -4.50 3.28 -23.84
C ALA A 56 -5.44 2.26 -24.50
N ARG A 57 -4.96 1.04 -24.77
CA ARG A 57 -5.77 -0.05 -25.31
C ARG A 57 -6.95 -0.40 -24.40
N TRP A 58 -6.71 -0.62 -23.11
CA TRP A 58 -7.79 -0.96 -22.16
C TRP A 58 -8.82 0.15 -22.02
N ARG A 59 -8.40 1.42 -22.09
CA ARG A 59 -9.31 2.56 -22.07
C ARG A 59 -10.26 2.54 -23.24
N GLU A 60 -9.75 2.26 -24.44
CA GLU A 60 -10.60 2.16 -25.63
C GLU A 60 -11.58 0.97 -25.54
N GLU A 61 -11.10 -0.20 -25.12
CA GLU A 61 -11.93 -1.39 -24.90
C GLU A 61 -13.05 -1.17 -23.89
N LEU A 62 -12.79 -0.42 -22.83
CA LEU A 62 -13.75 -0.18 -21.74
C LEU A 62 -14.67 1.01 -22.00
N ARG A 63 -14.43 1.82 -23.04
CA ARG A 63 -15.18 3.03 -23.37
C ARG A 63 -16.69 2.78 -23.58
N ILE A 64 -17.04 1.61 -24.08
CA ILE A 64 -18.43 1.23 -24.39
C ILE A 64 -19.19 0.63 -23.20
N ARG A 65 -18.52 0.38 -22.05
CA ARG A 65 -19.16 -0.18 -20.85
C ARG A 65 -19.77 0.91 -19.97
N PRO A 66 -20.79 0.58 -19.16
CA PRO A 66 -21.25 1.46 -18.09
C PRO A 66 -20.09 1.87 -17.18
N GLN A 67 -20.05 3.13 -16.76
CA GLN A 67 -18.89 3.72 -16.05
C GLN A 67 -18.48 2.94 -14.79
N ASN A 68 -19.46 2.45 -14.01
CA ASN A 68 -19.18 1.65 -12.80
C ASN A 68 -18.53 0.30 -13.11
N GLU A 69 -18.96 -0.35 -14.20
CA GLU A 69 -18.39 -1.63 -14.63
C GLU A 69 -17.01 -1.43 -15.26
N ALA A 70 -16.85 -0.40 -16.07
CA ALA A 70 -15.58 -0.03 -16.69
C ALA A 70 -14.52 0.27 -15.62
N GLU A 71 -14.87 1.00 -14.56
CA GLU A 71 -13.95 1.33 -13.46
C GLU A 71 -13.53 0.07 -12.68
N LEU A 72 -14.46 -0.84 -12.39
CA LEU A 72 -14.15 -2.09 -11.69
C LEU A 72 -13.22 -2.97 -12.52
N GLU A 73 -13.54 -3.16 -13.80
CA GLU A 73 -12.74 -3.97 -14.73
C GLU A 73 -11.36 -3.35 -14.98
N TRP A 74 -11.28 -2.03 -15.10
CA TRP A 74 -10.04 -1.28 -15.22
C TRP A 74 -9.09 -1.57 -14.05
N ARG A 75 -9.59 -1.43 -12.82
CA ARG A 75 -8.81 -1.68 -11.59
C ARG A 75 -8.35 -3.13 -11.52
N LYS A 76 -9.22 -4.08 -11.88
CA LYS A 76 -8.88 -5.50 -11.92
C LYS A 76 -7.76 -5.77 -12.91
N ARG A 77 -7.86 -5.27 -14.14
CA ARG A 77 -6.83 -5.45 -15.18
C ARG A 77 -5.47 -4.89 -14.78
N ILE A 78 -5.45 -3.71 -14.16
CA ILE A 78 -4.22 -3.12 -13.64
C ILE A 78 -3.60 -4.04 -12.60
N GLN A 79 -4.39 -4.51 -11.64
CA GLN A 79 -3.89 -5.37 -10.59
C GLN A 79 -3.34 -6.68 -11.15
N ASP A 80 -4.12 -7.39 -11.96
CA ASP A 80 -3.70 -8.65 -12.60
C ASP A 80 -2.41 -8.46 -13.41
N PHE A 81 -2.25 -7.30 -14.07
CA PHE A 81 -1.06 -6.98 -14.84
C PHE A 81 0.16 -6.72 -13.96
N LEU A 82 0.01 -5.98 -12.86
CA LEU A 82 1.09 -5.75 -11.91
C LEU A 82 1.52 -7.05 -11.22
N ASP A 83 0.55 -7.88 -10.81
CA ASP A 83 0.80 -9.19 -10.19
C ASP A 83 1.50 -10.18 -11.14
N SER A 84 1.36 -10.00 -12.46
CA SER A 84 2.10 -10.77 -13.46
C SER A 84 3.61 -10.47 -13.52
N GLY A 85 4.10 -9.50 -12.74
CA GLY A 85 5.53 -9.19 -12.64
C GLY A 85 6.10 -8.48 -13.86
N TYR A 86 5.30 -7.70 -14.59
CA TYR A 86 5.80 -6.95 -15.75
C TYR A 86 6.71 -5.79 -15.33
N GLY A 87 7.73 -5.49 -16.16
CA GLY A 87 8.69 -4.41 -15.95
C GLY A 87 9.98 -4.85 -15.25
N CYS A 88 10.73 -3.89 -14.72
CA CYS A 88 12.07 -4.11 -14.15
C CYS A 88 12.10 -4.95 -12.86
N CYS A 89 10.99 -5.13 -12.16
CA CYS A 89 10.90 -5.87 -10.90
C CYS A 89 12.02 -5.58 -9.90
N PHE A 90 12.49 -4.32 -9.83
CA PHE A 90 13.64 -3.93 -8.99
C PHE A 90 13.47 -4.31 -7.52
N LEU A 91 12.22 -4.35 -7.02
CA LEU A 91 11.93 -4.67 -5.62
C LEU A 91 12.06 -6.17 -5.29
N SER A 92 12.41 -7.01 -6.28
CA SER A 92 12.89 -8.39 -6.03
C SER A 92 14.28 -8.40 -5.37
N ASP A 93 15.05 -7.32 -5.49
CA ASP A 93 16.28 -7.14 -4.72
C ASP A 93 15.92 -6.80 -3.27
N HIS A 94 16.33 -7.66 -2.34
CA HIS A 94 16.05 -7.52 -0.91
C HIS A 94 16.48 -6.17 -0.33
N ARG A 95 17.59 -5.60 -0.81
CA ARG A 95 18.08 -4.29 -0.35
C ARG A 95 17.12 -3.17 -0.70
N LEU A 96 16.51 -3.24 -1.88
CA LEU A 96 15.55 -2.23 -2.34
C LEU A 96 14.18 -2.41 -1.64
N ALA A 97 13.74 -3.64 -1.46
CA ALA A 97 12.52 -3.95 -0.72
C ALA A 97 12.63 -3.49 0.74
N GLU A 98 13.79 -3.67 1.39
CA GLU A 98 14.06 -3.18 2.74
C GLU A 98 14.00 -1.66 2.84
N VAL A 99 14.56 -0.94 1.87
CA VAL A 99 14.46 0.53 1.79
C VAL A 99 13.00 0.97 1.73
N VAL A 100 12.19 0.30 0.90
CA VAL A 100 10.77 0.62 0.77
C VAL A 100 10.02 0.32 2.06
N GLU A 101 10.20 -0.86 2.65
CA GLU A 101 9.56 -1.20 3.93
C GLU A 101 9.97 -0.23 5.04
N SER A 102 11.24 0.14 5.14
CA SER A 102 11.75 1.11 6.11
C SER A 102 11.08 2.47 5.95
N ALA A 103 10.85 2.92 4.70
CA ALA A 103 10.13 4.16 4.42
C ALA A 103 8.67 4.10 4.93
N LEU A 104 7.98 2.97 4.73
CA LEU A 104 6.60 2.76 5.20
C LEU A 104 6.49 2.77 6.72
N LEU A 105 7.49 2.23 7.41
CA LEU A 105 7.49 2.09 8.88
C LEU A 105 7.99 3.31 9.62
N HIS A 106 8.77 4.17 8.98
CA HIS A 106 9.51 5.26 9.63
C HIS A 106 8.62 6.21 10.46
N PHE A 107 7.45 6.58 9.95
CA PHE A 107 6.53 7.47 10.64
C PHE A 107 5.23 6.77 11.10
N ASP A 108 5.22 5.43 11.14
CA ASP A 108 4.10 4.69 11.68
C ASP A 108 3.87 5.04 13.16
N GLY A 109 2.61 5.21 13.55
CA GLY A 109 2.22 5.71 14.88
C GLY A 109 2.45 7.20 15.11
N GLN A 110 3.02 7.95 14.14
CA GLN A 110 3.28 9.39 14.25
C GLN A 110 2.45 10.20 13.23
N ARG A 111 2.62 9.92 11.94
CA ARG A 111 1.93 10.63 10.85
C ARG A 111 0.76 9.85 10.29
N TYR A 112 0.74 8.57 10.52
CA TYR A 112 -0.29 7.61 10.09
C TYR A 112 -0.24 6.37 10.98
N LEU A 113 -1.29 5.56 10.91
CA LEU A 113 -1.29 4.20 11.43
C LEU A 113 -1.29 3.23 10.26
N LEU A 114 -0.23 2.45 10.11
CA LEU A 114 -0.08 1.46 9.07
C LEU A 114 -0.69 0.12 9.52
N HIS A 115 -1.75 -0.33 8.84
CA HIS A 115 -2.50 -1.54 9.21
C HIS A 115 -1.98 -2.79 8.50
N ALA A 116 -1.66 -2.65 7.21
CA ALA A 116 -1.09 -3.71 6.40
C ALA A 116 -0.24 -3.14 5.27
N TRP A 117 0.77 -3.91 4.83
CA TRP A 117 1.56 -3.62 3.64
C TRP A 117 2.10 -4.89 3.02
N CYS A 118 2.43 -4.80 1.74
CA CYS A 118 3.17 -5.81 1.01
C CYS A 118 4.01 -5.12 -0.08
N VAL A 119 5.32 -5.35 -0.05
CA VAL A 119 6.24 -4.91 -1.10
C VAL A 119 6.39 -6.06 -2.08
N MET A 120 5.77 -5.93 -3.26
CA MET A 120 5.82 -6.87 -4.38
C MET A 120 7.00 -6.53 -5.31
N PRO A 121 7.41 -7.42 -6.22
CA PRO A 121 8.58 -7.19 -7.09
C PRO A 121 8.57 -5.89 -7.89
N ASN A 122 7.41 -5.36 -8.28
CA ASN A 122 7.26 -4.18 -9.12
C ASN A 122 6.25 -3.15 -8.60
N HIS A 123 5.61 -3.40 -7.46
CA HIS A 123 4.63 -2.51 -6.85
C HIS A 123 4.52 -2.70 -5.33
N VAL A 124 3.78 -1.84 -4.68
CA VAL A 124 3.58 -1.84 -3.22
C VAL A 124 2.10 -1.65 -2.92
N HIS A 125 1.59 -2.44 -1.99
CA HIS A 125 0.27 -2.25 -1.37
C HIS A 125 0.41 -1.75 0.04
N THR A 126 -0.48 -0.83 0.43
CA THR A 126 -0.55 -0.31 1.80
C THR A 126 -2.00 -0.11 2.22
N LEU A 127 -2.32 -0.42 3.47
CA LEU A 127 -3.56 -0.07 4.14
C LEU A 127 -3.20 0.79 5.35
N PHE A 128 -3.58 2.06 5.36
CA PHE A 128 -3.19 2.97 6.43
C PHE A 128 -4.24 4.05 6.69
N THR A 129 -4.20 4.62 7.89
CA THR A 129 -5.03 5.75 8.29
C THR A 129 -4.13 6.96 8.54
N PRO A 130 -4.20 8.04 7.76
CA PRO A 130 -3.49 9.29 8.06
C PRO A 130 -3.90 9.85 9.42
N ALA A 131 -2.97 10.45 10.17
CA ALA A 131 -3.34 11.31 11.28
C ALA A 131 -4.02 12.59 10.75
N ALA A 132 -4.91 13.19 11.51
CA ALA A 132 -5.81 14.25 11.06
C ALA A 132 -5.08 15.46 10.43
N GLU A 133 -3.87 15.77 10.91
CA GLU A 133 -3.04 16.86 10.42
C GLU A 133 -2.18 16.52 9.18
N PHE A 134 -2.19 15.25 8.75
CA PHE A 134 -1.35 14.79 7.62
C PHE A 134 -2.19 14.36 6.42
N LYS A 135 -2.00 15.03 5.29
CA LYS A 135 -2.64 14.64 4.03
C LYS A 135 -2.00 13.37 3.45
N MET A 136 -2.83 12.45 2.95
CA MET A 136 -2.39 11.24 2.26
C MET A 136 -1.35 11.54 1.19
N SER A 137 -1.56 12.56 0.38
CA SER A 137 -0.64 12.95 -0.70
C SER A 137 0.77 13.29 -0.20
N LYS A 138 0.90 13.90 0.99
CA LYS A 138 2.19 14.22 1.61
C LYS A 138 2.90 12.99 2.17
N ILE A 139 2.13 12.05 2.74
CA ILE A 139 2.64 10.76 3.22
C ILE A 139 3.21 9.97 2.04
N LEU A 140 2.42 9.79 0.97
CA LEU A 140 2.85 9.08 -0.24
C LEU A 140 4.06 9.74 -0.90
N HIS A 141 4.10 11.07 -0.95
CA HIS A 141 5.26 11.79 -1.45
C HIS A 141 6.51 11.49 -0.63
N SER A 142 6.41 11.48 0.70
CA SER A 142 7.53 11.17 1.60
C SER A 142 8.06 9.75 1.35
N TRP A 143 7.18 8.73 1.31
CA TRP A 143 7.57 7.34 1.02
C TRP A 143 8.25 7.20 -0.33
N LYS A 144 7.59 7.71 -1.39
CA LYS A 144 8.09 7.56 -2.77
C LYS A 144 9.38 8.33 -3.02
N SER A 145 9.53 9.55 -2.46
CA SER A 145 10.73 10.36 -2.63
C SER A 145 11.94 9.72 -1.96
N PHE A 146 11.80 9.32 -0.69
CA PHE A 146 12.87 8.67 0.04
C PHE A 146 13.30 7.37 -0.64
N ALA A 147 12.34 6.47 -0.88
CA ALA A 147 12.63 5.19 -1.51
C ALA A 147 13.23 5.34 -2.92
N ALA A 148 12.74 6.30 -3.73
CA ALA A 148 13.32 6.53 -5.06
C ALA A 148 14.77 7.02 -4.99
N HIS A 149 15.10 7.89 -4.03
CA HIS A 149 16.45 8.38 -3.83
C HIS A 149 17.41 7.24 -3.45
N GLU A 150 17.08 6.51 -2.39
CA GLU A 150 17.93 5.44 -1.88
C GLU A 150 18.06 4.26 -2.86
N CYS A 151 16.93 3.85 -3.47
CA CYS A 151 16.96 2.77 -4.47
C CYS A 151 17.77 3.15 -5.73
N ASN A 152 17.63 4.39 -6.22
CA ASN A 152 18.43 4.86 -7.36
C ASN A 152 19.93 4.90 -7.03
N ASN A 153 20.29 5.29 -5.79
CA ASN A 153 21.67 5.28 -5.33
C ASN A 153 22.22 3.83 -5.28
N LEU A 154 21.47 2.89 -4.71
CA LEU A 154 21.88 1.46 -4.66
C LEU A 154 22.02 0.85 -6.05
N LEU A 155 21.17 1.24 -7.00
CA LEU A 155 21.21 0.80 -8.39
C LEU A 155 22.21 1.58 -9.26
N GLN A 156 22.88 2.59 -8.72
CA GLN A 156 23.79 3.49 -9.45
C GLN A 156 23.14 4.10 -10.70
N ARG A 157 21.85 4.47 -10.58
CA ARG A 157 21.06 5.05 -11.67
C ARG A 157 20.42 6.38 -11.26
N SER A 158 19.93 7.11 -12.25
CA SER A 158 19.13 8.32 -12.07
C SER A 158 17.78 8.19 -12.78
N GLY A 159 16.89 9.18 -12.54
CA GLY A 159 15.62 9.26 -13.20
C GLY A 159 14.46 8.69 -12.40
N ARG A 160 13.34 8.46 -13.09
CA ARG A 160 12.10 8.06 -12.43
C ARG A 160 12.20 6.64 -11.90
N PHE A 161 11.84 6.44 -10.63
CA PHE A 161 11.73 5.14 -9.99
C PHE A 161 10.26 4.66 -9.93
N TRP A 162 9.35 5.53 -9.51
CA TRP A 162 7.92 5.23 -9.38
C TRP A 162 7.09 5.82 -10.52
N ALA A 163 6.01 5.16 -10.87
CA ALA A 163 4.95 5.75 -11.69
C ALA A 163 4.37 6.99 -10.98
N ARG A 164 3.81 7.92 -11.77
CA ARG A 164 3.34 9.20 -11.26
C ARG A 164 2.16 9.02 -10.30
N GLU A 165 1.14 8.31 -10.74
CA GLU A 165 -0.13 8.18 -10.04
C GLU A 165 -0.19 6.87 -9.23
N PRO A 166 -0.58 6.94 -7.95
CA PRO A 166 -0.97 5.78 -7.18
C PRO A 166 -2.40 5.39 -7.51
N PHE A 167 -2.80 4.19 -7.12
CA PHE A 167 -4.19 3.75 -7.06
C PHE A 167 -4.63 3.79 -5.61
N ASP A 168 -5.67 4.55 -5.28
CA ASP A 168 -6.19 4.65 -3.93
C ASP A 168 -7.68 4.35 -3.86
N ARG A 169 -8.08 3.82 -2.73
CA ARG A 169 -9.46 3.51 -2.40
C ARG A 169 -9.70 3.69 -0.90
N TYR A 170 -10.62 4.57 -0.53
CA TYR A 170 -11.00 4.72 0.87
C TYR A 170 -11.81 3.52 1.38
N ILE A 171 -11.61 3.18 2.63
CA ILE A 171 -12.29 2.07 3.31
C ILE A 171 -13.65 2.53 3.83
N ARG A 172 -14.71 1.84 3.42
CA ARG A 172 -16.11 2.24 3.68
C ARG A 172 -16.68 1.66 4.97
N ASN A 173 -16.24 0.46 5.35
CA ASN A 173 -16.76 -0.27 6.49
C ASN A 173 -15.78 -1.37 6.93
N GLU A 174 -16.08 -2.01 8.06
CA GLU A 174 -15.27 -3.04 8.67
C GLU A 174 -15.05 -4.27 7.75
N ARG A 175 -16.08 -4.69 7.02
CA ARG A 175 -15.95 -5.78 6.03
C ARG A 175 -14.96 -5.40 4.93
N HIS A 176 -15.04 -4.17 4.42
CA HIS A 176 -14.12 -3.66 3.41
C HIS A 176 -12.69 -3.59 3.95
N PHE A 177 -12.51 -3.18 5.21
CA PHE A 177 -11.20 -3.16 5.88
C PHE A 177 -10.59 -4.55 5.93
N ARG A 178 -11.33 -5.54 6.47
CA ARG A 178 -10.84 -6.94 6.56
C ARG A 178 -10.52 -7.53 5.19
N ASN A 179 -11.35 -7.28 4.19
CA ASN A 179 -11.09 -7.75 2.83
C ASN A 179 -9.84 -7.09 2.23
N ALA A 180 -9.60 -5.80 2.46
CA ALA A 180 -8.41 -5.11 1.99
C ALA A 180 -7.14 -5.61 2.69
N LEU A 181 -7.20 -5.85 4.00
CA LEU A 181 -6.10 -6.40 4.78
C LEU A 181 -5.71 -7.79 4.25
N ALA A 182 -6.69 -8.71 4.20
CA ALA A 182 -6.48 -10.06 3.68
C ALA A 182 -5.95 -10.05 2.23
N TYR A 183 -6.52 -9.17 1.39
CA TYR A 183 -6.07 -9.02 0.00
C TYR A 183 -4.58 -8.62 -0.08
N ILE A 184 -4.14 -7.67 0.75
CA ILE A 184 -2.75 -7.19 0.76
C ILE A 184 -1.80 -8.30 1.23
N GLU A 185 -2.17 -9.00 2.29
CA GLU A 185 -1.32 -10.05 2.87
C GLU A 185 -1.26 -11.30 2.00
N ASP A 186 -2.36 -11.67 1.32
CA ASP A 186 -2.43 -12.81 0.41
C ASP A 186 -1.81 -12.55 -0.98
N ASN A 187 -1.45 -11.31 -1.30
CA ASN A 187 -0.99 -10.93 -2.64
C ASN A 187 0.21 -11.74 -3.13
N PRO A 188 1.28 -11.98 -2.33
CA PRO A 188 2.43 -12.78 -2.76
C PRO A 188 2.06 -14.23 -3.04
N VAL A 189 1.11 -14.80 -2.30
CA VAL A 189 0.62 -16.16 -2.53
C VAL A 189 -0.15 -16.25 -3.86
N LYS A 190 -1.03 -15.28 -4.12
CA LYS A 190 -1.77 -15.20 -5.40
C LYS A 190 -0.86 -15.02 -6.61
N ALA A 191 0.24 -14.30 -6.42
CA ALA A 191 1.27 -14.13 -7.45
C ALA A 191 2.23 -15.34 -7.58
N GLY A 192 2.05 -16.40 -6.77
CA GLY A 192 2.90 -17.60 -6.78
C GLY A 192 4.32 -17.38 -6.25
N LEU A 193 4.54 -16.33 -5.46
CA LEU A 193 5.86 -15.97 -4.93
C LEU A 193 6.19 -16.67 -3.62
N CYS A 194 5.20 -17.16 -2.90
CA CYS A 194 5.34 -17.96 -1.68
C CYS A 194 4.10 -18.84 -1.47
N GLU A 195 4.18 -19.82 -0.55
CA GLU A 195 3.06 -20.73 -0.25
C GLU A 195 2.09 -20.12 0.77
N LYS A 196 2.57 -19.30 1.70
CA LYS A 196 1.80 -18.68 2.77
C LYS A 196 2.14 -17.21 2.90
N PRO A 197 1.19 -16.33 3.30
CA PRO A 197 1.43 -14.89 3.45
C PRO A 197 2.61 -14.54 4.37
N GLU A 198 2.76 -15.30 5.47
CA GLU A 198 3.85 -15.10 6.44
C GLU A 198 5.24 -15.50 5.95
N ASP A 199 5.34 -16.21 4.83
CA ASP A 199 6.62 -16.59 4.22
C ASP A 199 7.21 -15.45 3.37
N TRP A 200 6.36 -14.46 3.00
CA TRP A 200 6.83 -13.28 2.26
C TRP A 200 7.51 -12.27 3.18
N LEU A 201 8.82 -12.03 2.96
CA LEU A 201 9.66 -11.24 3.86
C LEU A 201 9.17 -9.80 4.08
N TRP A 202 8.65 -9.18 3.03
CA TRP A 202 8.34 -7.75 2.95
C TRP A 202 6.84 -7.50 3.06
N SER A 203 6.21 -8.14 4.05
CA SER A 203 4.76 -8.06 4.31
C SER A 203 4.45 -7.95 5.80
N SER A 204 3.34 -7.26 6.10
CA SER A 204 2.76 -7.19 7.46
C SER A 204 2.42 -8.57 8.04
N ALA A 205 2.02 -9.53 7.21
CA ALA A 205 1.70 -10.91 7.63
C ALA A 205 2.86 -11.58 8.36
N ARG A 206 4.10 -11.38 7.91
CA ARG A 206 5.29 -11.90 8.58
C ARG A 206 5.54 -11.27 9.95
N ARG A 207 5.31 -9.95 10.09
CA ARG A 207 5.52 -9.25 11.37
C ARG A 207 4.51 -9.66 12.43
N ALA A 208 3.27 -9.93 12.06
CA ALA A 208 2.25 -10.42 12.96
C ALA A 208 2.68 -11.75 13.63
N ARG A 209 3.33 -12.65 12.87
CA ARG A 209 3.87 -13.91 13.40
C ARG A 209 5.01 -13.69 14.41
N VAL A 210 5.94 -12.78 14.12
CA VAL A 210 7.09 -12.51 15.02
C VAL A 210 6.61 -11.97 16.37
N VAL A 211 5.63 -11.07 16.38
CA VAL A 211 5.03 -10.52 17.61
C VAL A 211 4.25 -11.60 18.35
N GLY A 212 3.51 -12.45 17.67
CA GLY A 212 2.73 -13.55 18.25
C GLY A 212 3.61 -14.62 18.93
N THR A 213 4.77 -14.94 18.38
CA THR A 213 5.70 -15.92 18.97
C THR A 213 6.38 -15.38 20.24
N HIS A 214 6.62 -14.07 20.34
CA HIS A 214 7.15 -13.46 21.56
C HIS A 214 6.10 -13.38 22.68
N ALA A 215 4.84 -13.13 22.38
CA ALA A 215 3.76 -13.11 23.38
C ALA A 215 3.50 -14.52 23.99
N SER A 216 3.60 -15.58 23.18
CA SER A 216 3.42 -16.95 23.66
C SER A 216 4.61 -17.47 24.48
N GLY A 217 5.81 -16.94 24.28
CA GLY A 217 7.01 -17.33 25.01
C GLY A 217 7.15 -16.74 26.40
N VAL A 218 6.39 -15.68 26.74
CA VAL A 218 6.45 -15.01 28.05
C VAL A 218 5.50 -15.67 29.07
N LEU A 219 4.46 -16.37 28.64
CA LEU A 219 3.48 -17.03 29.53
C LEU A 219 3.91 -18.40 30.05
N ALA A 220 5.02 -18.97 29.55
CA ALA A 220 5.47 -20.33 29.93
C ALA A 220 6.54 -20.36 31.04
N ARG A 221 6.84 -19.27 31.75
CA ARG A 221 7.91 -19.23 32.76
C ARG A 221 7.49 -18.83 34.19
N HIS A 222 6.24 -19.00 34.55
CA HIS A 222 5.80 -18.79 35.93
C HIS A 222 4.85 -19.90 36.43
N GLU A 223 5.28 -21.16 36.30
CA GLU A 223 4.74 -22.27 37.10
C GLU A 223 5.84 -23.29 37.32
N THR A 224 6.66 -23.07 38.32
CA THR A 224 7.34 -24.08 39.15
C THR A 224 7.69 -23.48 40.50
#